data_21ba0f2f93c97d5962c5b2911a60148a
#
_entry.id   21ba0f2f93c97d5962c5b2911a60148a
#
_cell.length_a   1.000
_cell.length_b   1.000
_cell.length_c   1.000
_cell.angle_alpha   90.00
_cell.angle_beta   90.00
_cell.angle_gamma   90.00
#
_symmetry.space_group_name_H-M   'P 1'
#
loop_
_entity.id
_entity.type
_entity.pdbx_description
1 polymer ?
#
loop_
_entity_poly.entity_id
_entity_poly.type
_entity_poly.pdbx_seq_one_letter_code
_entity_poly.pdbx_strand_id
1 'polypeptide(L)'
;MLGKQTNIANLLNRLTVSQIAELSNLSKSYISQVKHGKCPPSKKLTDALSEAFKPKNHIDHIGIFLKSRSSIGVSPQTLDFYKDRLYRFSASVDYLKATPQAIQRYLNTIPPNANGYATRHASFRAIKTFYRWLETEYGTKNPTDSLKAPILGKPILPSLTQEQVLRLIEITPMVRDKAIIALFTESGLRLSELASIKIESIEWNNHTIRTLGKGRKEGYAPFGELSNRYLQEWLSQYDPNGNIWGMNKRGIQTMLRRLEIETGITCNPHTFRRTFACLLRKAGVDTMTIKDLGRWESIEMVQRYTRSVNFNDSLKFYKAPLG
;
A
#
# COMPACT_ATOMS: atom_id res chain seq x y z
N MET A 1 34.18 -11.41 17.47
CA MET A 1 33.58 -10.30 18.28
C MET A 1 32.63 -9.40 17.50
N LEU A 2 32.73 -9.27 16.19
CA LEU A 2 31.85 -8.43 15.32
C LEU A 2 30.36 -8.85 15.28
N GLY A 3 30.03 -10.11 15.45
CA GLY A 3 28.64 -10.59 15.38
C GLY A 3 27.72 -10.20 16.55
N LYS A 4 28.27 -9.92 17.75
CA LYS A 4 27.48 -9.53 18.93
C LYS A 4 27.08 -8.05 18.91
N GLN A 5 27.90 -7.15 18.37
CA GLN A 5 27.62 -5.71 18.32
C GLN A 5 26.50 -5.38 17.31
N THR A 6 26.46 -6.09 16.18
CA THR A 6 25.42 -5.89 15.14
C THR A 6 24.01 -6.27 15.64
N ASN A 7 23.93 -7.21 16.58
CA ASN A 7 22.65 -7.67 17.14
C ASN A 7 22.04 -6.65 18.14
N ILE A 8 22.88 -6.02 18.96
CA ILE A 8 22.44 -5.05 19.99
C ILE A 8 21.95 -3.74 19.36
N ALA A 9 22.65 -3.20 18.37
CA ALA A 9 22.22 -2.02 17.64
C ALA A 9 20.85 -2.22 16.96
N ASN A 10 20.61 -3.40 16.41
CA ASN A 10 19.30 -3.78 15.86
C ASN A 10 18.20 -3.88 16.92
N LEU A 11 18.51 -4.35 18.13
CA LEU A 11 17.56 -4.43 19.24
C LEU A 11 17.21 -3.03 19.79
N LEU A 12 18.21 -2.17 19.93
CA LEU A 12 18.03 -0.77 20.34
C LEU A 12 17.11 -0.02 19.37
N ASN A 13 17.21 -0.29 18.07
CA ASN A 13 16.36 0.36 17.06
C ASN A 13 14.92 -0.18 17.03
N ARG A 14 14.68 -1.40 17.50
CA ARG A 14 13.37 -2.08 17.45
C ARG A 14 12.47 -1.78 18.65
N LEU A 15 13.05 -1.47 19.80
CA LEU A 15 12.33 -1.24 21.04
C LEU A 15 12.21 0.25 21.35
N THR A 16 11.14 0.63 22.04
CA THR A 16 11.01 2.00 22.58
C THR A 16 11.94 2.20 23.77
N VAL A 17 12.27 3.46 24.09
CA VAL A 17 13.06 3.83 25.26
C VAL A 17 12.45 3.24 26.55
N SER A 18 11.11 3.27 26.67
CA SER A 18 10.39 2.73 27.84
C SER A 18 10.53 1.22 27.96
N GLN A 19 10.41 0.48 26.85
CA GLN A 19 10.58 -0.98 26.84
C GLN A 19 12.00 -1.40 27.20
N ILE A 20 13.01 -0.67 26.72
CA ILE A 20 14.41 -0.96 27.06
C ILE A 20 14.69 -0.63 28.52
N ALA A 21 14.12 0.45 29.04
CA ALA A 21 14.26 0.85 30.44
C ALA A 21 13.67 -0.21 31.39
N GLU A 22 12.50 -0.73 31.07
CA GLU A 22 11.83 -1.80 31.82
C GLU A 22 12.64 -3.11 31.79
N LEU A 23 13.14 -3.53 30.62
CA LEU A 23 13.94 -4.74 30.47
C LEU A 23 15.30 -4.68 31.16
N SER A 24 15.94 -3.52 31.20
CA SER A 24 17.30 -3.36 31.71
C SER A 24 17.35 -2.79 33.13
N ASN A 25 16.24 -2.32 33.66
CA ASN A 25 16.16 -1.55 34.91
C ASN A 25 17.17 -0.39 34.94
N LEU A 26 17.21 0.37 33.82
CA LEU A 26 18.05 1.56 33.63
C LEU A 26 17.18 2.77 33.32
N SER A 27 17.71 3.98 33.57
CA SER A 27 16.96 5.21 33.38
C SER A 27 16.63 5.45 31.88
N LYS A 28 15.45 5.99 31.62
CA LYS A 28 15.01 6.35 30.26
C LYS A 28 15.94 7.39 29.62
N SER A 29 16.51 8.28 30.42
CA SER A 29 17.47 9.29 29.96
C SER A 29 18.74 8.65 29.39
N TYR A 30 19.34 7.71 30.14
CA TYR A 30 20.50 6.96 29.67
C TYR A 30 20.21 6.18 28.39
N ILE A 31 19.08 5.48 28.33
CA ILE A 31 18.69 4.69 27.15
C ILE A 31 18.47 5.58 25.93
N SER A 32 17.88 6.76 26.11
CA SER A 32 17.74 7.75 25.04
C SER A 32 19.10 8.19 24.50
N GLN A 33 20.07 8.46 25.38
CA GLN A 33 21.44 8.82 24.97
C GLN A 33 22.13 7.68 24.17
N VAL A 34 21.98 6.44 24.60
CA VAL A 34 22.52 5.26 23.88
C VAL A 34 21.87 5.11 22.50
N LYS A 35 20.53 5.24 22.41
CA LYS A 35 19.81 5.15 21.13
C LYS A 35 20.22 6.22 20.11
N HIS A 36 20.54 7.42 20.60
CA HIS A 36 20.99 8.51 19.75
C HIS A 36 22.52 8.57 19.53
N GLY A 37 23.23 7.51 19.95
CA GLY A 37 24.68 7.39 19.75
C GLY A 37 25.51 8.37 20.59
N LYS A 38 24.92 9.00 21.62
CA LYS A 38 25.60 9.98 22.50
C LYS A 38 26.52 9.30 23.54
N CYS A 39 26.27 8.03 23.85
CA CYS A 39 27.15 7.21 24.69
C CYS A 39 27.06 5.74 24.28
N PRO A 40 28.14 4.94 24.53
CA PRO A 40 28.10 3.52 24.24
C PRO A 40 27.21 2.75 25.24
N PRO A 41 26.60 1.63 24.81
CA PRO A 41 25.79 0.82 25.69
C PRO A 41 26.66 0.19 26.81
N SER A 42 26.23 0.32 28.06
CA SER A 42 26.89 -0.29 29.21
C SER A 42 26.80 -1.83 29.17
N LYS A 43 27.69 -2.51 29.86
CA LYS A 43 27.67 -3.96 30.01
C LYS A 43 26.33 -4.45 30.58
N LYS A 44 25.76 -3.72 31.57
CA LYS A 44 24.43 -4.01 32.14
C LYS A 44 23.31 -3.97 31.09
N LEU A 45 23.35 -2.98 30.21
CA LEU A 45 22.35 -2.86 29.11
C LEU A 45 22.52 -3.98 28.09
N THR A 46 23.76 -4.25 27.68
CA THR A 46 24.05 -5.30 26.70
C THR A 46 23.71 -6.69 27.24
N ASP A 47 24.01 -6.98 28.52
CA ASP A 47 23.68 -8.24 29.17
C ASP A 47 22.15 -8.40 29.34
N ALA A 48 21.44 -7.36 29.76
CA ALA A 48 19.98 -7.38 29.89
C ALA A 48 19.30 -7.61 28.54
N LEU A 49 19.72 -6.92 27.50
CA LEU A 49 19.20 -7.14 26.14
C LEU A 49 19.57 -8.52 25.61
N SER A 50 20.81 -8.98 25.86
CA SER A 50 21.25 -10.31 25.44
C SER A 50 20.49 -11.40 26.18
N GLU A 51 20.16 -11.23 27.46
CA GLU A 51 19.38 -12.18 28.25
C GLU A 51 17.92 -12.19 27.84
N ALA A 52 17.32 -11.01 27.70
CA ALA A 52 15.91 -10.86 27.25
C ALA A 52 15.66 -11.43 25.85
N PHE A 53 16.70 -11.37 25.01
CA PHE A 53 16.66 -11.86 23.63
C PHE A 53 17.65 -13.01 23.38
N LYS A 54 18.15 -13.68 24.45
CA LYS A 54 18.79 -14.98 24.24
C LYS A 54 17.82 -15.84 23.44
N PRO A 55 18.25 -16.44 22.33
CA PRO A 55 17.48 -17.51 21.74
C PRO A 55 17.46 -18.64 22.79
N LYS A 56 16.44 -18.72 23.62
CA LYS A 56 15.95 -20.00 24.08
C LYS A 56 15.77 -20.74 22.78
N ASN A 57 16.32 -21.94 22.56
CA ASN A 57 16.20 -22.77 21.35
C ASN A 57 14.84 -22.58 20.61
N HIS A 58 14.49 -21.39 20.26
CA HIS A 58 13.23 -21.00 19.69
C HIS A 58 13.46 -20.94 18.19
N ILE A 59 12.94 -21.93 17.52
CA ILE A 59 12.82 -21.91 16.07
C ILE A 59 12.15 -20.58 15.69
N ASP A 60 12.82 -19.76 14.86
CA ASP A 60 12.21 -18.54 14.33
C ASP A 60 11.15 -18.89 13.28
N HIS A 61 9.98 -19.32 13.75
CA HIS A 61 8.86 -19.70 12.88
C HIS A 61 8.43 -18.56 11.96
N ILE A 62 8.57 -17.29 12.37
CA ILE A 62 8.23 -16.14 11.52
C ILE A 62 9.23 -16.06 10.36
N GLY A 63 10.52 -16.19 10.63
CA GLY A 63 11.55 -16.22 9.59
C GLY A 63 11.38 -17.39 8.62
N ILE A 64 11.05 -18.58 9.13
CA ILE A 64 10.75 -19.75 8.29
C ILE A 64 9.48 -19.52 7.45
N PHE A 65 8.41 -19.00 8.05
CA PHE A 65 7.20 -18.61 7.33
C PHE A 65 7.51 -17.64 6.20
N LEU A 66 8.28 -16.58 6.44
CA LEU A 66 8.65 -15.61 5.41
C LEU A 66 9.43 -16.25 4.26
N LYS A 67 10.35 -17.17 4.58
CA LYS A 67 11.08 -17.95 3.57
C LYS A 67 10.13 -18.83 2.76
N SER A 68 9.21 -19.54 3.41
CA SER A 68 8.20 -20.37 2.72
C SER A 68 7.29 -19.55 1.79
N ARG A 69 6.94 -18.32 2.19
CA ARG A 69 6.15 -17.41 1.32
C ARG A 69 6.98 -16.90 0.14
N SER A 70 8.26 -16.63 0.38
CA SER A 70 9.20 -16.22 -0.69
C SER A 70 9.38 -17.32 -1.74
N SER A 71 9.52 -18.57 -1.32
CA SER A 71 9.74 -19.71 -2.24
C SER A 71 8.57 -19.99 -3.18
N ILE A 72 7.35 -19.60 -2.78
CA ILE A 72 6.14 -19.71 -3.64
C ILE A 72 5.86 -18.43 -4.45
N GLY A 73 6.83 -17.51 -4.53
CA GLY A 73 6.74 -16.31 -5.38
C GLY A 73 5.90 -15.16 -4.81
N VAL A 74 5.68 -15.10 -3.50
CA VAL A 74 5.01 -13.94 -2.88
C VAL A 74 5.87 -12.69 -3.07
N SER A 75 5.23 -11.58 -3.46
CA SER A 75 5.93 -10.33 -3.77
C SER A 75 6.71 -9.76 -2.55
N PRO A 76 7.86 -9.07 -2.78
CA PRO A 76 8.63 -8.45 -1.71
C PRO A 76 7.79 -7.55 -0.79
N GLN A 77 6.86 -6.76 -1.35
CA GLN A 77 5.99 -5.88 -0.58
C GLN A 77 5.05 -6.67 0.34
N THR A 78 4.58 -7.84 -0.10
CA THR A 78 3.75 -8.72 0.74
C THR A 78 4.58 -9.40 1.83
N LEU A 79 5.83 -9.75 1.54
CA LEU A 79 6.76 -10.26 2.56
C LEU A 79 7.06 -9.21 3.62
N ASP A 80 7.32 -7.96 3.22
CA ASP A 80 7.51 -6.84 4.14
C ASP A 80 6.26 -6.57 5.00
N PHE A 81 5.07 -6.68 4.39
CA PHE A 81 3.80 -6.59 5.10
C PHE A 81 3.66 -7.67 6.19
N TYR A 82 3.94 -8.95 5.86
CA TYR A 82 3.93 -10.03 6.86
C TYR A 82 4.98 -9.81 7.94
N LYS A 83 6.20 -9.47 7.53
CA LYS A 83 7.32 -9.21 8.43
C LYS A 83 6.96 -8.14 9.48
N ASP A 84 6.52 -6.96 9.03
CA ASP A 84 6.12 -5.88 9.95
C ASP A 84 5.03 -6.31 10.92
N ARG A 85 3.97 -6.95 10.43
CA ARG A 85 2.82 -7.32 11.27
C ARG A 85 3.12 -8.43 12.24
N LEU A 86 3.85 -9.46 11.82
CA LEU A 86 4.13 -10.62 12.65
C LEU A 86 5.20 -10.33 13.70
N TYR A 87 6.24 -9.56 13.40
CA TYR A 87 7.21 -9.18 14.42
C TYR A 87 6.63 -8.20 15.45
N ARG A 88 5.72 -7.29 15.06
CA ARG A 88 4.98 -6.47 16.04
C ARG A 88 4.08 -7.32 16.94
N PHE A 89 3.43 -8.33 16.38
CA PHE A 89 2.62 -9.26 17.15
C PHE A 89 3.47 -10.08 18.12
N SER A 90 4.56 -10.67 17.67
CA SER A 90 5.46 -11.50 18.50
C SER A 90 6.20 -10.71 19.60
N ALA A 91 6.37 -9.40 19.42
CA ALA A 91 6.92 -8.54 20.47
C ALA A 91 5.98 -8.34 21.66
N SER A 92 4.68 -8.55 21.46
CA SER A 92 3.64 -8.32 22.49
C SER A 92 2.99 -9.62 22.97
N VAL A 93 3.08 -10.70 22.20
CA VAL A 93 2.40 -11.97 22.47
C VAL A 93 3.33 -13.14 22.16
N ASP A 94 3.47 -14.06 23.12
CA ASP A 94 4.08 -15.37 22.85
C ASP A 94 3.16 -16.15 21.90
N TYR A 95 3.45 -16.10 20.60
CA TYR A 95 2.60 -16.68 19.56
C TYR A 95 2.48 -18.20 19.63
N LEU A 96 3.39 -18.91 20.30
CA LEU A 96 3.29 -20.36 20.48
C LEU A 96 2.27 -20.76 21.56
N LYS A 97 2.01 -19.85 22.49
CA LYS A 97 1.04 -20.04 23.60
C LYS A 97 -0.17 -19.14 23.49
N ALA A 98 -0.33 -18.43 22.37
CA ALA A 98 -1.38 -17.46 22.24
C ALA A 98 -2.78 -18.09 22.24
N THR A 99 -3.63 -17.53 23.05
CA THR A 99 -5.06 -17.83 23.06
C THR A 99 -5.83 -16.89 22.15
N PRO A 100 -7.07 -17.22 21.74
CA PRO A 100 -7.94 -16.29 21.02
C PRO A 100 -8.06 -14.92 21.70
N GLN A 101 -8.18 -14.93 23.03
CA GLN A 101 -8.31 -13.72 23.85
C GLN A 101 -7.02 -12.87 23.83
N ALA A 102 -5.85 -13.52 23.82
CA ALA A 102 -4.58 -12.80 23.71
C ALA A 102 -4.45 -12.09 22.35
N ILE A 103 -4.88 -12.74 21.27
CA ILE A 103 -4.90 -12.13 19.93
C ILE A 103 -5.89 -10.97 19.89
N GLN A 104 -7.08 -11.10 20.46
CA GLN A 104 -8.06 -10.00 20.53
C GLN A 104 -7.52 -8.82 21.32
N ARG A 105 -6.89 -9.05 22.47
CA ARG A 105 -6.25 -7.99 23.26
C ARG A 105 -5.18 -7.26 22.43
N TYR A 106 -4.30 -7.99 21.75
CA TYR A 106 -3.31 -7.37 20.86
C TYR A 106 -3.96 -6.53 19.76
N LEU A 107 -4.97 -7.05 19.07
CA LEU A 107 -5.68 -6.29 18.04
C LEU A 107 -6.31 -5.00 18.60
N ASN A 108 -6.77 -5.02 19.84
CA ASN A 108 -7.36 -3.86 20.49
C ASN A 108 -6.33 -2.79 20.87
N THR A 109 -5.03 -3.13 20.98
CA THR A 109 -3.96 -2.12 21.15
C THR A 109 -3.72 -1.29 19.89
N ILE A 110 -4.16 -1.78 18.72
CA ILE A 110 -4.02 -1.05 17.46
C ILE A 110 -5.16 -0.02 17.37
N PRO A 111 -4.87 1.29 17.43
CA PRO A 111 -5.92 2.30 17.38
C PRO A 111 -6.65 2.28 16.03
N PRO A 112 -7.93 2.63 16.00
CA PRO A 112 -8.60 2.92 14.74
C PRO A 112 -7.96 4.17 14.11
N ASN A 113 -7.82 4.14 12.79
CA ASN A 113 -7.36 5.29 12.01
C ASN A 113 -8.54 5.92 11.25
N ALA A 114 -8.28 6.96 10.45
CA ALA A 114 -9.30 7.63 9.62
C ALA A 114 -10.08 6.64 8.71
N ASN A 115 -9.50 5.48 8.40
CA ASN A 115 -10.13 4.40 7.63
C ASN A 115 -10.75 3.32 8.54
N GLY A 116 -11.03 3.62 9.81
CA GLY A 116 -11.60 2.71 10.79
C GLY A 116 -10.63 1.60 11.19
N TYR A 117 -11.10 0.36 11.14
CA TYR A 117 -10.34 -0.82 11.59
C TYR A 117 -9.45 -1.47 10.51
N ALA A 118 -9.12 -0.75 9.44
CA ALA A 118 -8.35 -1.32 8.31
C ALA A 118 -7.00 -1.89 8.76
N THR A 119 -6.28 -1.20 9.64
CA THR A 119 -4.99 -1.66 10.17
C THR A 119 -5.15 -2.90 11.07
N ARG A 120 -6.19 -2.95 11.91
CA ARG A 120 -6.52 -4.16 12.71
C ARG A 120 -6.84 -5.34 11.82
N HIS A 121 -7.68 -5.13 10.82
CA HIS A 121 -8.07 -6.17 9.86
C HIS A 121 -6.84 -6.70 9.10
N ALA A 122 -5.95 -5.80 8.66
CA ALA A 122 -4.72 -6.19 7.98
C ALA A 122 -3.80 -7.02 8.90
N SER A 123 -3.65 -6.62 10.17
CA SER A 123 -2.89 -7.38 11.18
C SER A 123 -3.52 -8.74 11.46
N PHE A 124 -4.84 -8.79 11.61
CA PHE A 124 -5.56 -10.05 11.78
C PHE A 124 -5.35 -11.02 10.61
N ARG A 125 -5.40 -10.51 9.37
CA ARG A 125 -5.13 -11.34 8.17
C ARG A 125 -3.72 -11.92 8.17
N ALA A 126 -2.71 -11.13 8.53
CA ALA A 126 -1.35 -11.61 8.62
C ALA A 126 -1.20 -12.71 9.69
N ILE A 127 -1.75 -12.46 10.88
CA ILE A 127 -1.75 -13.41 12.00
C ILE A 127 -2.48 -14.70 11.62
N LYS A 128 -3.68 -14.61 11.02
CA LYS A 128 -4.44 -15.77 10.58
C LYS A 128 -3.71 -16.61 9.54
N THR A 129 -3.05 -15.96 8.57
CA THR A 129 -2.26 -16.66 7.55
C THR A 129 -1.06 -17.36 8.16
N PHE A 130 -0.43 -16.75 9.16
CA PHE A 130 0.71 -17.34 9.88
C PHE A 130 0.29 -18.55 10.71
N TYR A 131 -0.83 -18.49 11.46
CA TYR A 131 -1.31 -19.62 12.25
C TYR A 131 -1.80 -20.78 11.38
N ARG A 132 -2.43 -20.52 10.24
CA ARG A 132 -2.75 -21.57 9.27
C ARG A 132 -1.50 -22.30 8.75
N TRP A 133 -0.44 -21.57 8.53
CA TRP A 133 0.84 -22.15 8.14
C TRP A 133 1.45 -22.95 9.30
N LEU A 134 1.44 -22.43 10.53
CA LEU A 134 1.90 -23.18 11.71
C LEU A 134 1.11 -24.47 11.93
N GLU A 135 -0.20 -24.43 11.73
CA GLU A 135 -1.07 -25.61 11.82
C GLU A 135 -0.68 -26.66 10.77
N THR A 136 -0.47 -26.23 9.52
CA THR A 136 -0.09 -27.12 8.42
C THR A 136 1.28 -27.75 8.60
N GLU A 137 2.28 -26.95 8.99
CA GLU A 137 3.68 -27.39 9.05
C GLU A 137 4.03 -28.09 10.37
N TYR A 138 3.39 -27.72 11.46
CA TYR A 138 3.77 -28.17 12.81
C TYR A 138 2.60 -28.84 13.59
N GLY A 139 1.42 -28.98 13.01
CA GLY A 139 0.24 -29.56 13.66
C GLY A 139 -0.27 -28.78 14.87
N THR A 140 0.10 -27.50 14.99
CA THR A 140 -0.30 -26.66 16.13
C THR A 140 -1.76 -26.26 16.03
N LYS A 141 -2.47 -26.19 17.18
CA LYS A 141 -3.84 -25.67 17.21
C LYS A 141 -3.87 -24.21 16.74
N ASN A 142 -4.81 -23.89 15.84
CA ASN A 142 -4.96 -22.54 15.30
C ASN A 142 -5.90 -21.68 16.18
N PRO A 143 -5.38 -20.74 16.98
CA PRO A 143 -6.21 -19.92 17.86
C PRO A 143 -7.06 -18.88 17.11
N THR A 144 -6.86 -18.71 15.80
CA THR A 144 -7.63 -17.74 15.02
C THR A 144 -8.92 -18.30 14.45
N ASP A 145 -9.18 -19.60 14.52
CA ASP A 145 -10.36 -20.21 13.88
C ASP A 145 -11.68 -19.78 14.52
N SER A 146 -11.68 -19.58 15.83
CA SER A 146 -12.85 -19.05 16.56
C SER A 146 -13.02 -17.53 16.44
N LEU A 147 -12.06 -16.82 15.83
CA LEU A 147 -12.07 -15.36 15.75
C LEU A 147 -12.69 -14.85 14.45
N LYS A 148 -13.56 -13.86 14.58
CA LYS A 148 -14.08 -13.10 13.44
C LYS A 148 -13.10 -11.98 13.09
N ALA A 149 -12.92 -11.74 11.79
CA ALA A 149 -12.12 -10.61 11.32
C ALA A 149 -12.77 -9.29 11.76
N PRO A 150 -11.95 -8.27 12.14
CA PRO A 150 -12.45 -6.92 12.39
C PRO A 150 -13.27 -6.41 11.19
N ILE A 151 -14.44 -5.85 11.47
CA ILE A 151 -15.33 -5.35 10.41
C ILE A 151 -14.72 -4.13 9.74
N LEU A 152 -14.61 -4.18 8.43
CA LEU A 152 -14.24 -3.02 7.62
C LEU A 152 -15.49 -2.22 7.29
N GLY A 153 -15.49 -0.95 7.61
CA GLY A 153 -16.44 -0.02 7.05
C GLY A 153 -16.36 -0.02 5.52
N LYS A 154 -17.44 0.35 4.87
CA LYS A 154 -17.50 0.51 3.41
C LYS A 154 -17.59 2.01 3.06
N PRO A 155 -16.56 2.82 3.37
CA PRO A 155 -16.61 4.26 3.11
C PRO A 155 -16.75 4.52 1.61
N ILE A 156 -17.46 5.58 1.27
CA ILE A 156 -17.39 6.14 -0.07
C ILE A 156 -16.04 6.80 -0.20
N LEU A 157 -15.23 6.28 -1.10
CA LEU A 157 -13.88 6.80 -1.32
C LEU A 157 -13.95 8.00 -2.27
N PRO A 158 -13.20 9.09 -2.02
CA PRO A 158 -13.25 10.29 -2.85
C PRO A 158 -12.81 10.01 -4.28
N SER A 159 -13.49 10.60 -5.24
CA SER A 159 -13.09 10.79 -6.63
C SER A 159 -13.12 12.28 -6.95
N LEU A 160 -12.36 12.70 -7.94
CA LEU A 160 -12.33 14.09 -8.37
C LEU A 160 -13.46 14.36 -9.38
N THR A 161 -13.90 15.62 -9.44
CA THR A 161 -14.72 16.10 -10.56
C THR A 161 -13.82 16.45 -11.75
N GLN A 162 -14.42 16.62 -12.93
CA GLN A 162 -13.69 17.05 -14.11
C GLN A 162 -13.02 18.43 -13.89
N GLU A 163 -13.74 19.35 -13.26
CA GLU A 163 -13.25 20.69 -12.95
C GLU A 163 -12.05 20.65 -12.00
N GLN A 164 -12.08 19.78 -11.00
CA GLN A 164 -10.95 19.58 -10.09
C GLN A 164 -9.71 19.05 -10.83
N VAL A 165 -9.88 18.10 -11.74
CA VAL A 165 -8.76 17.57 -12.55
C VAL A 165 -8.18 18.67 -13.45
N LEU A 166 -9.03 19.41 -14.16
CA LEU A 166 -8.59 20.50 -15.03
C LEU A 166 -7.86 21.59 -14.24
N ARG A 167 -8.38 21.96 -13.06
CA ARG A 167 -7.69 22.90 -12.16
C ARG A 167 -6.32 22.40 -11.72
N LEU A 168 -6.19 21.11 -11.36
CA LEU A 168 -4.89 20.52 -11.02
C LEU A 168 -3.90 20.63 -12.18
N ILE A 169 -4.35 20.37 -13.41
CA ILE A 169 -3.51 20.48 -14.61
C ILE A 169 -3.12 21.95 -14.86
N GLU A 170 -4.05 22.88 -14.72
CA GLU A 170 -3.82 24.31 -14.95
C GLU A 170 -2.73 24.87 -14.04
N ILE A 171 -2.83 24.63 -12.73
CA ILE A 171 -1.90 25.16 -11.74
C ILE A 171 -0.54 24.43 -11.72
N THR A 172 -0.45 23.24 -12.33
CA THR A 172 0.80 22.47 -12.38
C THR A 172 1.76 23.11 -13.39
N PRO A 173 2.96 23.59 -12.99
CA PRO A 173 3.84 24.33 -13.92
C PRO A 173 4.54 23.42 -14.94
N MET A 174 4.90 22.19 -14.54
CA MET A 174 5.70 21.26 -15.37
C MET A 174 4.81 20.48 -16.34
N VAL A 175 5.12 20.53 -17.64
CA VAL A 175 4.42 19.76 -18.69
C VAL A 175 4.40 18.28 -18.39
N ARG A 176 5.51 17.71 -17.91
CA ARG A 176 5.59 16.32 -17.45
C ARG A 176 4.51 15.98 -16.41
N ASP A 177 4.37 16.84 -15.42
CA ASP A 177 3.45 16.60 -14.30
C ASP A 177 1.99 16.76 -14.75
N LYS A 178 1.72 17.69 -15.70
CA LYS A 178 0.42 17.79 -16.42
C LYS A 178 0.10 16.50 -17.17
N ALA A 179 1.07 15.95 -17.91
CA ALA A 179 0.94 14.69 -18.62
C ALA A 179 0.62 13.52 -17.67
N ILE A 180 1.28 13.46 -16.52
CA ILE A 180 1.04 12.44 -15.48
C ILE A 180 -0.40 12.54 -14.95
N ILE A 181 -0.88 13.74 -14.62
CA ILE A 181 -2.25 13.95 -14.09
C ILE A 181 -3.30 13.59 -15.13
N ALA A 182 -3.15 14.08 -16.35
CA ALA A 182 -4.05 13.78 -17.46
C ALA A 182 -4.10 12.26 -17.70
N LEU A 183 -2.95 11.62 -17.83
CA LEU A 183 -2.86 10.20 -18.12
C LEU A 183 -3.42 9.32 -16.98
N PHE A 184 -3.16 9.63 -15.72
CA PHE A 184 -3.83 8.94 -14.61
C PHE A 184 -5.35 9.00 -14.72
N THR A 185 -5.88 10.17 -15.09
CA THR A 185 -7.33 10.42 -15.16
C THR A 185 -7.96 9.72 -16.34
N GLU A 186 -7.33 9.73 -17.52
CA GLU A 186 -7.92 9.21 -18.76
C GLU A 186 -7.64 7.71 -18.97
N SER A 187 -6.64 7.14 -18.30
CA SER A 187 -6.25 5.73 -18.50
C SER A 187 -6.58 4.82 -17.32
N GLY A 188 -6.80 5.40 -16.15
CA GLY A 188 -6.97 4.65 -14.91
C GLY A 188 -5.77 3.75 -14.57
N LEU A 189 -4.56 4.05 -15.02
CA LEU A 189 -3.33 3.30 -14.75
C LEU A 189 -3.04 3.17 -13.26
N ARG A 190 -2.42 2.04 -12.87
CA ARG A 190 -1.81 1.93 -11.55
C ARG A 190 -0.50 2.72 -11.51
N LEU A 191 -0.11 3.21 -10.34
CA LEU A 191 1.16 3.94 -10.19
C LEU A 191 2.37 3.16 -10.76
N SER A 192 2.39 1.83 -10.56
CA SER A 192 3.48 1.00 -11.09
C SER A 192 3.48 0.89 -12.61
N GLU A 193 2.31 0.86 -13.20
CA GLU A 193 2.12 0.82 -14.64
C GLU A 193 2.56 2.16 -15.25
N LEU A 194 2.04 3.27 -14.72
CA LEU A 194 2.39 4.61 -15.19
C LEU A 194 3.90 4.89 -15.03
N ALA A 195 4.50 4.58 -13.88
CA ALA A 195 5.92 4.85 -13.62
C ALA A 195 6.88 4.02 -14.50
N SER A 196 6.40 2.93 -15.12
CA SER A 196 7.21 2.05 -15.97
C SER A 196 6.99 2.26 -17.47
N ILE A 197 6.18 3.24 -17.87
CA ILE A 197 5.93 3.51 -19.30
C ILE A 197 7.23 3.88 -19.98
N LYS A 198 7.46 3.27 -21.14
CA LYS A 198 8.55 3.59 -22.06
C LYS A 198 7.97 4.05 -23.38
N ILE A 199 8.79 4.70 -24.21
CA ILE A 199 8.34 5.20 -25.55
C ILE A 199 7.75 4.07 -26.38
N GLU A 200 8.41 2.93 -26.42
CA GLU A 200 7.96 1.74 -27.18
C GLU A 200 6.67 1.11 -26.65
N SER A 201 6.17 1.57 -25.50
CA SER A 201 4.88 1.11 -24.95
C SER A 201 3.69 1.93 -25.45
N ILE A 202 3.93 3.07 -26.12
CA ILE A 202 2.88 4.01 -26.53
C ILE A 202 2.50 3.72 -27.97
N GLU A 203 1.24 3.42 -28.20
CA GLU A 203 0.63 3.25 -29.52
C GLU A 203 -0.15 4.54 -29.85
N TRP A 204 0.52 5.47 -30.51
CA TRP A 204 -0.01 6.80 -30.77
C TRP A 204 -1.28 6.80 -31.65
N ASN A 205 -1.30 5.93 -32.67
CA ASN A 205 -2.45 5.86 -33.59
C ASN A 205 -3.72 5.37 -32.93
N ASN A 206 -3.60 4.50 -31.93
CA ASN A 206 -4.73 3.91 -31.22
C ASN A 206 -5.01 4.57 -29.88
N HIS A 207 -4.20 5.56 -29.50
CA HIS A 207 -4.24 6.19 -28.17
C HIS A 207 -4.26 5.15 -27.05
N THR A 208 -3.36 4.15 -27.11
CA THR A 208 -3.23 3.12 -26.08
C THR A 208 -1.80 2.99 -25.58
N ILE A 209 -1.67 2.52 -24.34
CA ILE A 209 -0.39 2.21 -23.71
C ILE A 209 -0.39 0.74 -23.33
N ARG A 210 0.59 0.01 -23.87
CA ARG A 210 0.85 -1.37 -23.47
C ARG A 210 1.43 -1.40 -22.07
N THR A 211 0.81 -2.17 -21.17
CA THR A 211 1.17 -2.25 -19.74
C THR A 211 1.42 -3.68 -19.34
N LEU A 212 2.32 -3.89 -18.38
CA LEU A 212 2.52 -5.16 -17.72
C LEU A 212 1.86 -5.12 -16.34
N GLY A 213 0.75 -5.83 -16.20
CA GLY A 213 0.01 -5.94 -14.95
C GLY A 213 0.62 -6.93 -13.97
N LYS A 214 -0.07 -7.15 -12.85
CA LYS A 214 0.31 -8.14 -11.84
C LYS A 214 0.38 -9.54 -12.47
N GLY A 215 1.48 -10.24 -12.21
CA GLY A 215 1.74 -11.57 -12.82
C GLY A 215 2.23 -11.52 -14.27
N ARG A 216 2.76 -10.36 -14.72
CA ARG A 216 3.25 -10.15 -16.10
C ARG A 216 2.18 -10.30 -17.19
N LYS A 217 0.91 -10.15 -16.83
CA LYS A 217 -0.16 -10.14 -17.85
C LYS A 217 -0.08 -8.83 -18.62
N GLU A 218 0.03 -8.94 -19.93
CA GLU A 218 -0.08 -7.78 -20.82
C GLU A 218 -1.50 -7.25 -20.85
N GLY A 219 -1.63 -5.94 -21.01
CA GLY A 219 -2.89 -5.25 -21.14
C GLY A 219 -2.69 -3.88 -21.76
N TYR A 220 -3.76 -3.28 -22.24
CA TYR A 220 -3.75 -1.97 -22.87
C TYR A 220 -4.55 -0.98 -22.03
N ALA A 221 -4.02 0.23 -21.87
CA ALA A 221 -4.68 1.34 -21.22
C ALA A 221 -5.00 2.40 -22.27
N PRO A 222 -6.26 2.85 -22.40
CA PRO A 222 -6.58 3.95 -23.30
C PRO A 222 -6.08 5.27 -22.72
N PHE A 223 -5.87 6.27 -23.57
CA PHE A 223 -5.73 7.66 -23.18
C PHE A 223 -6.42 8.57 -24.18
N GLY A 224 -6.83 9.76 -23.74
CA GLY A 224 -7.55 10.73 -24.55
C GLY A 224 -6.66 11.81 -25.12
N GLU A 225 -7.29 12.79 -25.78
CA GLU A 225 -6.60 13.89 -26.45
C GLU A 225 -5.82 14.79 -25.48
N LEU A 226 -6.30 14.96 -24.25
CA LEU A 226 -5.59 15.78 -23.28
C LEU A 226 -4.26 15.15 -22.88
N SER A 227 -4.26 13.84 -22.62
CA SER A 227 -3.04 13.07 -22.36
C SER A 227 -2.12 13.05 -23.58
N ASN A 228 -2.68 12.84 -24.78
CA ASN A 228 -1.94 12.84 -26.03
C ASN A 228 -1.17 14.14 -26.21
N ARG A 229 -1.85 15.28 -26.08
CA ARG A 229 -1.23 16.61 -26.19
C ARG A 229 -0.06 16.81 -25.22
N TYR A 230 -0.28 16.55 -23.92
CA TYR A 230 0.76 16.76 -22.92
C TYR A 230 1.89 15.72 -22.99
N LEU A 231 1.62 14.49 -23.42
CA LEU A 231 2.67 13.50 -23.66
C LEU A 231 3.58 13.91 -24.82
N GLN A 232 3.00 14.35 -25.94
CA GLN A 232 3.77 14.82 -27.08
C GLN A 232 4.59 16.08 -26.72
N GLU A 233 3.97 17.05 -26.04
CA GLU A 233 4.64 18.27 -25.57
C GLU A 233 5.80 17.94 -24.62
N TRP A 234 5.61 17.00 -23.69
CA TRP A 234 6.67 16.56 -22.79
C TRP A 234 7.81 15.86 -23.54
N LEU A 235 7.49 14.92 -24.42
CA LEU A 235 8.47 14.13 -25.14
C LEU A 235 9.21 14.95 -26.24
N SER A 236 8.66 16.08 -26.67
CA SER A 236 9.38 17.01 -27.54
C SER A 236 10.53 17.76 -26.81
N GLN A 237 10.45 17.83 -25.46
CA GLN A 237 11.41 18.54 -24.61
C GLN A 237 12.34 17.58 -23.84
N TYR A 238 12.05 16.28 -23.83
CA TYR A 238 12.74 15.30 -23.03
C TYR A 238 12.96 13.99 -23.79
N ASP A 239 14.21 13.62 -23.97
CA ASP A 239 14.61 12.32 -24.54
C ASP A 239 14.84 11.31 -23.41
N PRO A 240 13.93 10.33 -23.22
CA PRO A 240 13.99 9.43 -22.10
C PRO A 240 15.02 8.31 -22.29
N ASN A 241 15.92 8.18 -21.34
CA ASN A 241 16.73 6.97 -21.18
C ASN A 241 16.06 6.06 -20.14
N GLY A 242 15.13 5.22 -20.57
CA GLY A 242 14.36 4.33 -19.71
C GLY A 242 12.86 4.65 -19.68
N ASN A 243 12.28 5.00 -18.51
CA ASN A 243 10.89 5.42 -18.49
C ASN A 243 10.72 6.86 -18.95
N ILE A 244 9.55 7.16 -19.54
CA ILE A 244 9.29 8.49 -20.15
C ILE A 244 9.25 9.65 -19.16
N TRP A 245 9.23 9.40 -17.85
CA TRP A 245 9.07 10.44 -16.83
C TRP A 245 10.38 10.95 -16.25
N GLY A 246 11.50 10.23 -16.43
CA GLY A 246 12.76 10.54 -15.73
C GLY A 246 12.66 10.44 -14.21
N MET A 247 11.62 9.76 -13.69
CA MET A 247 11.40 9.57 -12.25
C MET A 247 10.78 8.21 -11.94
N ASN A 248 10.98 7.75 -10.72
CA ASN A 248 10.42 6.52 -10.23
C ASN A 248 9.06 6.73 -9.52
N LYS A 249 8.44 5.64 -9.06
CA LYS A 249 7.15 5.66 -8.32
C LYS A 249 7.13 6.64 -7.16
N ARG A 250 8.23 6.72 -6.39
CA ARG A 250 8.33 7.59 -5.21
C ARG A 250 8.37 9.07 -5.64
N GLY A 251 9.05 9.38 -6.73
CA GLY A 251 9.07 10.73 -7.30
C GLY A 251 7.67 11.19 -7.70
N ILE A 252 6.93 10.34 -8.42
CA ILE A 252 5.53 10.63 -8.80
C ILE A 252 4.65 10.82 -7.55
N GLN A 253 4.75 9.95 -6.55
CA GLN A 253 3.99 10.11 -5.30
C GLN A 253 4.33 11.39 -4.57
N THR A 254 5.60 11.78 -4.54
CA THR A 254 6.04 13.02 -3.89
C THR A 254 5.51 14.25 -4.63
N MET A 255 5.52 14.24 -5.95
CA MET A 255 4.94 15.29 -6.78
C MET A 255 3.43 15.44 -6.49
N LEU A 256 2.67 14.34 -6.55
CA LEU A 256 1.24 14.35 -6.27
C LEU A 256 0.93 14.84 -4.83
N ARG A 257 1.74 14.42 -3.84
CA ARG A 257 1.56 14.88 -2.46
C ARG A 257 1.80 16.38 -2.29
N ARG A 258 2.79 16.95 -2.98
CA ARG A 258 3.01 18.40 -2.98
C ARG A 258 1.81 19.14 -3.55
N LEU A 259 1.29 18.66 -4.67
CA LEU A 259 0.11 19.22 -5.32
C LEU A 259 -1.13 19.14 -4.41
N GLU A 260 -1.32 18.02 -3.68
CA GLU A 260 -2.39 17.86 -2.71
C GLU A 260 -2.28 18.87 -1.57
N ILE A 261 -1.07 19.11 -1.04
CA ILE A 261 -0.83 20.10 0.03
C ILE A 261 -1.12 21.51 -0.46
N GLU A 262 -0.69 21.85 -1.67
CA GLU A 262 -0.84 23.18 -2.26
C GLU A 262 -2.30 23.52 -2.58
N THR A 263 -3.07 22.55 -3.04
CA THR A 263 -4.41 22.77 -3.57
C THR A 263 -5.54 22.37 -2.62
N GLY A 264 -5.23 21.55 -1.60
CA GLY A 264 -6.24 20.89 -0.78
C GLY A 264 -7.06 19.83 -1.52
N ILE A 265 -6.76 19.56 -2.81
CA ILE A 265 -7.45 18.54 -3.61
C ILE A 265 -6.71 17.21 -3.45
N THR A 266 -7.43 16.15 -3.07
CA THR A 266 -6.82 14.83 -2.86
C THR A 266 -6.15 14.30 -4.12
N CYS A 267 -4.81 14.23 -4.12
CA CYS A 267 -3.99 13.82 -5.24
C CYS A 267 -3.21 12.55 -4.94
N ASN A 268 -3.84 11.38 -5.07
CA ASN A 268 -3.10 10.12 -5.01
C ASN A 268 -3.49 9.19 -6.16
N PRO A 269 -2.64 8.24 -6.57
CA PRO A 269 -2.88 7.39 -7.73
C PRO A 269 -4.20 6.62 -7.67
N HIS A 270 -4.63 6.21 -6.47
CA HIS A 270 -5.91 5.52 -6.32
C HIS A 270 -7.12 6.45 -6.47
N THR A 271 -6.98 7.72 -6.10
CA THR A 271 -8.04 8.73 -6.34
C THR A 271 -8.23 8.95 -7.83
N PHE A 272 -7.16 9.14 -8.60
CA PHE A 272 -7.26 9.27 -10.06
C PHE A 272 -7.87 8.03 -10.73
N ARG A 273 -7.49 6.84 -10.28
CA ARG A 273 -8.05 5.59 -10.82
C ARG A 273 -9.55 5.43 -10.49
N ARG A 274 -10.01 5.93 -9.34
CA ARG A 274 -11.45 6.04 -9.03
C ARG A 274 -12.12 7.10 -9.88
N THR A 275 -11.47 8.24 -10.06
CA THR A 275 -11.94 9.33 -10.92
C THR A 275 -12.18 8.84 -12.33
N PHE A 276 -11.26 8.12 -12.93
CA PHE A 276 -11.44 7.47 -14.23
C PHE A 276 -12.73 6.63 -14.28
N ALA A 277 -12.93 5.72 -13.31
CA ALA A 277 -14.14 4.90 -13.28
C ALA A 277 -15.42 5.73 -13.09
N CYS A 278 -15.38 6.74 -12.20
CA CYS A 278 -16.53 7.60 -11.94
C CYS A 278 -16.90 8.49 -13.14
N LEU A 279 -15.90 9.06 -13.82
CA LEU A 279 -16.14 9.90 -15.00
C LEU A 279 -16.72 9.07 -16.15
N LEU A 280 -16.17 7.87 -16.42
CA LEU A 280 -16.74 6.96 -17.42
C LEU A 280 -18.18 6.55 -17.07
N ARG A 281 -18.45 6.22 -15.79
CA ARG A 281 -19.80 5.89 -15.36
C ARG A 281 -20.77 7.05 -15.51
N LYS A 282 -20.33 8.29 -15.19
CA LYS A 282 -21.11 9.51 -15.40
C LYS A 282 -21.31 9.86 -16.87
N ALA A 283 -20.44 9.36 -17.75
CA ALA A 283 -20.58 9.45 -19.20
C ALA A 283 -21.46 8.34 -19.80
N GLY A 284 -22.06 7.47 -18.96
CA GLY A 284 -22.96 6.41 -19.41
C GLY A 284 -22.29 5.11 -19.84
N VAL A 285 -20.97 4.99 -19.67
CA VAL A 285 -20.25 3.76 -19.99
C VAL A 285 -20.67 2.66 -19.03
N ASP A 286 -20.98 1.49 -19.54
CA ASP A 286 -21.42 0.35 -18.74
C ASP A 286 -20.30 -0.23 -17.87
N THR A 287 -20.69 -0.94 -16.82
CA THR A 287 -19.74 -1.43 -15.80
C THR A 287 -18.76 -2.49 -16.35
N MET A 288 -19.17 -3.29 -17.34
CA MET A 288 -18.28 -4.30 -17.95
C MET A 288 -17.20 -3.60 -18.78
N THR A 289 -17.58 -2.67 -19.61
CA THR A 289 -16.64 -1.84 -20.39
C THR A 289 -15.68 -1.09 -19.48
N ILE A 290 -16.17 -0.47 -18.40
CA ILE A 290 -15.29 0.19 -17.41
C ILE A 290 -14.32 -0.80 -16.78
N LYS A 291 -14.77 -2.01 -16.43
CA LYS A 291 -13.93 -3.08 -15.87
C LYS A 291 -12.78 -3.41 -16.84
N ASP A 292 -13.09 -3.59 -18.12
CA ASP A 292 -12.11 -3.98 -19.12
C ASP A 292 -11.11 -2.85 -19.42
N LEU A 293 -11.59 -1.62 -19.65
CA LEU A 293 -10.73 -0.44 -19.85
C LEU A 293 -9.80 -0.19 -18.65
N GLY A 294 -10.32 -0.35 -17.43
CA GLY A 294 -9.53 -0.19 -16.21
C GLY A 294 -8.71 -1.41 -15.80
N ARG A 295 -8.84 -2.52 -16.53
CA ARG A 295 -8.10 -3.77 -16.24
C ARG A 295 -8.34 -4.26 -14.80
N TRP A 296 -9.61 -4.22 -14.34
CA TRP A 296 -10.02 -4.78 -13.06
C TRP A 296 -10.36 -6.26 -13.19
N GLU A 297 -10.01 -7.04 -12.17
CA GLU A 297 -10.27 -8.47 -12.14
C GLU A 297 -11.75 -8.80 -11.93
N SER A 298 -12.49 -7.91 -11.24
CA SER A 298 -13.90 -8.14 -10.93
C SER A 298 -14.76 -6.88 -11.02
N ILE A 299 -16.06 -7.09 -11.27
CA ILE A 299 -17.07 -6.02 -11.32
C ILE A 299 -17.23 -5.34 -9.95
N GLU A 300 -17.11 -6.10 -8.85
CA GLU A 300 -17.24 -5.58 -7.49
C GLU A 300 -16.21 -4.47 -7.22
N MET A 301 -15.04 -4.56 -7.83
CA MET A 301 -14.03 -3.48 -7.73
C MET A 301 -14.52 -2.21 -8.40
N VAL A 302 -15.11 -2.30 -9.58
CA VAL A 302 -15.69 -1.15 -10.28
C VAL A 302 -16.85 -0.57 -9.47
N GLN A 303 -17.78 -1.40 -9.03
CA GLN A 303 -18.90 -1.00 -8.18
C GLN A 303 -18.43 -0.30 -6.90
N ARG A 304 -17.34 -0.77 -6.29
CA ARG A 304 -16.74 -0.12 -5.13
C ARG A 304 -16.18 1.27 -5.47
N TYR A 305 -15.59 1.42 -6.63
CA TYR A 305 -15.00 2.70 -7.08
C TYR A 305 -16.06 3.71 -7.50
N THR A 306 -17.14 3.26 -8.09
CA THR A 306 -18.21 4.12 -8.61
C THR A 306 -19.36 4.38 -7.61
N ARG A 307 -19.19 4.06 -6.32
CA ARG A 307 -20.21 4.30 -5.28
C ARG A 307 -20.60 5.76 -5.10
N SER A 308 -19.75 6.69 -5.48
CA SER A 308 -20.04 8.13 -5.44
C SER A 308 -20.97 8.60 -6.57
N VAL A 309 -21.15 7.78 -7.62
CA VAL A 309 -22.10 8.04 -8.71
C VAL A 309 -23.50 7.68 -8.21
N ASN A 310 -24.41 8.64 -8.25
CA ASN A 310 -25.72 8.54 -7.63
C ASN A 310 -26.85 8.35 -8.68
N PHE A 311 -28.09 8.28 -8.20
CA PHE A 311 -29.28 8.11 -9.02
C PHE A 311 -29.42 9.23 -10.07
N ASN A 312 -29.18 10.49 -9.70
CA ASN A 312 -29.31 11.63 -10.63
C ASN A 312 -28.30 11.55 -11.78
N ASP A 313 -27.07 11.05 -11.51
CA ASP A 313 -26.09 10.80 -12.58
C ASP A 313 -26.60 9.74 -13.56
N SER A 314 -27.30 8.71 -13.07
CA SER A 314 -27.86 7.63 -13.89
C SER A 314 -29.14 8.03 -14.62
N LEU A 315 -29.93 8.94 -14.04
CA LEU A 315 -31.19 9.41 -14.62
C LEU A 315 -31.00 10.08 -16.00
N LYS A 316 -29.84 10.67 -16.26
CA LYS A 316 -29.48 11.28 -17.55
C LYS A 316 -29.52 10.28 -18.72
N PHE A 317 -29.40 8.99 -18.44
CA PHE A 317 -29.42 7.93 -19.44
C PHE A 317 -30.73 7.14 -19.43
N TYR A 318 -31.68 7.52 -18.56
CA TYR A 318 -32.97 6.86 -18.52
C TYR A 318 -33.78 7.16 -19.76
N LYS A 319 -34.26 6.11 -20.40
CA LYS A 319 -35.26 6.14 -21.44
C LYS A 319 -36.47 5.36 -20.96
N ALA A 320 -37.64 5.97 -21.00
CA ALA A 320 -38.84 5.27 -20.57
C ALA A 320 -39.07 4.04 -21.44
N PRO A 321 -39.31 2.85 -20.89
CA PRO A 321 -39.42 1.61 -21.67
C PRO A 321 -40.75 1.53 -22.47
N LEU A 322 -41.69 2.36 -22.17
CA LEU A 322 -43.03 2.33 -22.79
C LEU A 322 -43.37 3.61 -23.61
N GLY A 323 -42.39 4.47 -23.89
CA GLY A 323 -42.67 5.66 -24.70
C GLY A 323 -41.55 6.67 -24.69
#